data_0212902c754f4f2143765c19a0517ddd
#
_entry.id   0212902c754f4f2143765c19a0517ddd
#
_cell.length_a   1.000
_cell.length_b   1.000
_cell.length_c   1.000
_cell.angle_alpha   90.00
_cell.angle_beta   90.00
_cell.angle_gamma   90.00
#
_symmetry.space_group_name_H-M   'P 1'
#
loop_
_entity.id
_entity.type
_entity.pdbx_description
1 polymer ?
#
loop_
_entity_poly.entity_id
_entity_poly.type
_entity_poly.pdbx_seq_one_letter_code
_entity_poly.pdbx_strand_id
1 'polypeptide(L)'
;MTFTAALLTLAASAAAEKPRLDMVAFFTGHTRTESVLKVALHKPVPLIVDSVGGKGDKGDFVMIDTVHEGNKPVRTRKWIMRPVGPNHIRGTLTDATSPVDVVVSGDSATITYVMQGGLKVEQHLQLQPDGRTLSNHVVAKKFGLKFARVDGTVRKLD
;
A
#
# COMPACT_ATOMS: atom_id res chain seq x y z
N MET A 1 -2.44 10.51 -67.95
CA MET A 1 -2.04 11.16 -66.69
C MET A 1 -2.82 10.54 -65.57
N THR A 2 -2.22 9.60 -64.85
CA THR A 2 -2.85 8.89 -63.74
C THR A 2 -2.26 9.41 -62.42
N PHE A 3 -3.10 10.06 -61.59
CA PHE A 3 -2.71 10.54 -60.26
C PHE A 3 -2.94 9.40 -59.25
N THR A 4 -1.85 8.88 -58.70
CA THR A 4 -1.88 7.92 -57.59
C THR A 4 -1.93 8.69 -56.29
N ALA A 5 -3.07 8.65 -55.56
CA ALA A 5 -3.21 9.20 -54.24
C ALA A 5 -2.61 8.23 -53.20
N ALA A 6 -1.55 8.65 -52.53
CA ALA A 6 -0.97 7.91 -51.41
C ALA A 6 -1.79 8.21 -50.15
N LEU A 7 -2.46 7.19 -49.60
CA LEU A 7 -3.10 7.25 -48.27
C LEU A 7 -2.01 7.13 -47.23
N LEU A 8 -1.73 8.23 -46.48
CA LEU A 8 -0.96 8.17 -45.24
C LEU A 8 -1.89 7.69 -44.11
N THR A 9 -1.72 6.46 -43.65
CA THR A 9 -2.34 5.96 -42.43
C THR A 9 -1.54 6.47 -41.25
N LEU A 10 -2.09 7.45 -40.49
CA LEU A 10 -1.60 7.84 -39.17
C LEU A 10 -1.94 6.71 -38.19
N ALA A 11 -0.95 5.92 -37.80
CA ALA A 11 -1.07 5.02 -36.69
C ALA A 11 -1.03 5.86 -35.40
N ALA A 12 -2.20 6.10 -34.79
CA ALA A 12 -2.29 6.67 -33.45
C ALA A 12 -1.72 5.65 -32.48
N SER A 13 -0.51 5.91 -31.96
CA SER A 13 0.05 5.18 -30.82
C SER A 13 -0.80 5.50 -29.61
N ALA A 14 -1.69 4.58 -29.20
CA ALA A 14 -2.37 4.67 -27.92
C ALA A 14 -1.30 4.55 -26.84
N ALA A 15 -0.96 5.66 -26.21
CA ALA A 15 -0.15 5.65 -24.99
C ALA A 15 -0.91 4.79 -23.96
N ALA A 16 -0.33 3.66 -23.56
CA ALA A 16 -0.91 2.80 -22.56
C ALA A 16 -1.09 3.63 -21.27
N GLU A 17 -2.34 3.82 -20.85
CA GLU A 17 -2.63 4.47 -19.57
C GLU A 17 -1.90 3.72 -18.48
N LYS A 18 -1.15 4.47 -17.64
CA LYS A 18 -0.49 3.88 -16.47
C LYS A 18 -1.55 3.24 -15.57
N PRO A 19 -1.32 2.02 -15.08
CA PRO A 19 -2.29 1.35 -14.22
C PRO A 19 -2.56 2.22 -12.99
N ARG A 20 -3.84 2.41 -12.67
CA ARG A 20 -4.27 3.13 -11.49
C ARG A 20 -4.36 2.17 -10.31
N LEU A 21 -3.84 2.58 -9.15
CA LEU A 21 -3.93 1.78 -7.94
C LEU A 21 -5.35 1.86 -7.36
N ASP A 22 -6.02 0.72 -7.31
CA ASP A 22 -7.24 0.51 -6.51
C ASP A 22 -6.85 -0.24 -5.24
N MET A 23 -6.81 0.46 -4.11
CA MET A 23 -6.39 -0.08 -2.82
C MET A 23 -7.29 -1.23 -2.36
N VAL A 24 -8.61 -1.09 -2.52
CA VAL A 24 -9.56 -2.13 -2.09
C VAL A 24 -9.43 -3.36 -2.96
N ALA A 25 -9.38 -3.22 -4.28
CA ALA A 25 -9.21 -4.34 -5.20
C ALA A 25 -7.85 -5.02 -5.00
N PHE A 26 -6.77 -4.25 -4.79
CA PHE A 26 -5.43 -4.82 -4.57
C PHE A 26 -5.37 -5.68 -3.31
N PHE A 27 -5.90 -5.18 -2.19
CA PHE A 27 -5.84 -5.88 -0.89
C PHE A 27 -7.02 -6.82 -0.63
N THR A 28 -7.96 -6.97 -1.58
CA THR A 28 -8.98 -8.04 -1.50
C THR A 28 -8.34 -9.38 -1.81
N GLY A 29 -8.59 -10.40 -0.97
CA GLY A 29 -7.96 -11.71 -1.03
C GLY A 29 -6.66 -11.75 -0.21
N HIS A 30 -5.66 -12.46 -0.69
CA HIS A 30 -4.40 -12.68 0.03
C HIS A 30 -3.28 -11.81 -0.55
N THR A 31 -2.58 -11.12 0.33
CA THR A 31 -1.35 -10.41 0.00
C THR A 31 -0.24 -10.79 0.98
N ARG A 32 1.01 -10.72 0.52
CA ARG A 32 2.19 -10.92 1.35
C ARG A 32 3.14 -9.74 1.22
N THR A 33 3.52 -9.20 2.35
CA THR A 33 4.57 -8.18 2.46
C THR A 33 5.86 -8.84 2.89
N GLU A 34 6.92 -8.61 2.16
CA GLU A 34 8.28 -8.99 2.51
C GLU A 34 9.15 -7.75 2.58
N SER A 35 9.68 -7.46 3.76
CA SER A 35 10.38 -6.20 4.03
C SER A 35 11.44 -6.35 5.11
N VAL A 36 12.22 -5.28 5.26
CA VAL A 36 13.23 -5.15 6.32
C VAL A 36 12.86 -3.96 7.19
N LEU A 37 12.72 -4.19 8.47
CA LEU A 37 12.53 -3.17 9.49
C LEU A 37 13.88 -2.74 10.05
N LYS A 38 14.14 -1.43 10.01
CA LYS A 38 15.29 -0.78 10.66
C LYS A 38 14.80 0.17 11.73
N VAL A 39 15.13 -0.12 12.97
CA VAL A 39 14.88 0.76 14.12
C VAL A 39 16.19 1.43 14.52
N ALA A 40 16.14 2.70 14.93
CA ALA A 40 17.33 3.42 15.38
C ALA A 40 18.08 2.62 16.46
N LEU A 41 19.41 2.54 16.33
CA LEU A 41 20.32 1.83 17.23
C LEU A 41 20.12 0.29 17.33
N HIS A 42 19.30 -0.30 16.45
CA HIS A 42 19.06 -1.74 16.41
C HIS A 42 19.49 -2.34 15.07
N LYS A 43 19.83 -3.63 15.07
CA LYS A 43 20.09 -4.37 13.85
C LYS A 43 18.81 -4.49 13.03
N PRO A 44 18.90 -4.43 11.68
CA PRO A 44 17.77 -4.69 10.82
C PRO A 44 17.20 -6.10 11.06
N VAL A 45 15.88 -6.22 11.00
CA VAL A 45 15.17 -7.50 11.13
C VAL A 45 14.21 -7.69 9.97
N PRO A 46 13.98 -8.96 9.52
CA PRO A 46 12.92 -9.23 8.56
C PRO A 46 11.55 -8.91 9.15
N LEU A 47 10.69 -8.32 8.32
CA LEU A 47 9.29 -8.05 8.64
C LEU A 47 8.44 -8.64 7.52
N ILE A 48 7.71 -9.70 7.85
CA ILE A 48 6.80 -10.38 6.94
C ILE A 48 5.38 -10.18 7.44
N VAL A 49 4.47 -9.80 6.54
CA VAL A 49 3.05 -9.63 6.87
C VAL A 49 2.23 -10.40 5.85
N ASP A 50 1.47 -11.36 6.33
CA ASP A 50 0.44 -12.05 5.55
C ASP A 50 -0.91 -11.40 5.84
N SER A 51 -1.57 -10.92 4.80
CA SER A 51 -2.81 -10.15 4.92
C SER A 51 -3.94 -10.83 4.17
N VAL A 52 -5.12 -10.84 4.78
CA VAL A 52 -6.38 -11.29 4.17
C VAL A 52 -7.39 -10.15 4.24
N GLY A 53 -7.83 -9.67 3.09
CA GLY A 53 -8.75 -8.55 2.97
C GLY A 53 -10.04 -8.90 2.27
N GLY A 54 -11.11 -8.21 2.61
CA GLY A 54 -12.42 -8.39 2.00
C GLY A 54 -13.49 -7.46 2.54
N LYS A 55 -14.70 -7.63 2.03
CA LYS A 55 -15.86 -6.86 2.47
C LYS A 55 -16.28 -7.29 3.87
N GLY A 56 -16.42 -6.34 4.78
CA GLY A 56 -16.95 -6.56 6.12
C GLY A 56 -18.48 -6.52 6.17
N ASP A 57 -19.06 -6.89 7.34
CA ASP A 57 -20.50 -6.98 7.55
C ASP A 57 -21.24 -5.66 7.36
N LYS A 58 -20.58 -4.53 7.59
CA LYS A 58 -21.13 -3.18 7.45
C LYS A 58 -20.81 -2.50 6.11
N GLY A 59 -20.29 -3.26 5.14
CA GLY A 59 -19.91 -2.76 3.83
C GLY A 59 -18.56 -2.04 3.79
N ASP A 60 -17.83 -2.02 4.89
CA ASP A 60 -16.43 -1.58 4.98
C ASP A 60 -15.50 -2.60 4.30
N PHE A 61 -14.30 -2.17 3.99
CA PHE A 61 -13.20 -3.06 3.70
C PHE A 61 -12.52 -3.44 5.01
N VAL A 62 -12.39 -4.73 5.27
CA VAL A 62 -11.70 -5.27 6.47
C VAL A 62 -10.50 -6.09 6.03
N MET A 63 -9.36 -5.84 6.65
CA MET A 63 -8.15 -6.63 6.40
C MET A 63 -7.54 -7.07 7.74
N ILE A 64 -7.14 -8.32 7.79
CA ILE A 64 -6.42 -8.92 8.93
C ILE A 64 -4.99 -9.20 8.50
N ASP A 65 -4.06 -8.64 9.23
CA ASP A 65 -2.63 -8.91 9.09
C ASP A 65 -2.16 -9.92 10.12
N THR A 66 -1.34 -10.85 9.69
CA THR A 66 -0.49 -11.69 10.56
C THR A 66 0.94 -11.22 10.40
N VAL A 67 1.51 -10.68 11.46
CA VAL A 67 2.81 -9.98 11.45
C VAL A 67 3.89 -10.83 12.10
N HIS A 68 4.94 -11.10 11.33
CA HIS A 68 6.18 -11.76 11.75
C HIS A 68 7.32 -10.75 11.73
N GLU A 69 7.81 -10.36 12.88
CA GLU A 69 8.87 -9.37 13.07
C GLU A 69 10.08 -10.03 13.74
N GLY A 70 11.09 -10.41 12.96
CA GLY A 70 12.28 -11.10 13.49
C GLY A 70 11.91 -12.33 14.31
N ASN A 71 12.41 -12.40 15.54
CA ASN A 71 12.13 -13.49 16.48
C ASN A 71 11.04 -13.12 17.51
N LYS A 72 10.31 -12.02 17.31
CA LYS A 72 9.23 -11.64 18.21
C LYS A 72 8.01 -12.57 18.04
N PRO A 73 7.16 -12.69 19.07
CA PRO A 73 5.90 -13.42 18.93
C PRO A 73 5.05 -12.90 17.76
N VAL A 74 4.42 -13.80 17.03
CA VAL A 74 3.49 -13.46 15.96
C VAL A 74 2.32 -12.68 16.55
N ARG A 75 1.92 -11.61 15.88
CA ARG A 75 0.78 -10.77 16.28
C ARG A 75 -0.16 -10.52 15.11
N THR A 76 -1.39 -10.21 15.39
CA THR A 76 -2.39 -9.82 14.40
C THR A 76 -2.73 -8.34 14.51
N ARG A 77 -3.10 -7.75 13.39
CA ARG A 77 -3.64 -6.38 13.30
C ARG A 77 -4.90 -6.42 12.45
N LYS A 78 -5.84 -5.54 12.75
CA LYS A 78 -7.07 -5.40 12.00
C LYS A 78 -7.19 -3.96 11.47
N TRP A 79 -7.44 -3.86 10.17
CA TRP A 79 -7.79 -2.64 9.48
C TRP A 79 -9.29 -2.65 9.17
N ILE A 80 -9.95 -1.53 9.40
CA ILE A 80 -11.34 -1.31 8.97
C ILE A 80 -11.35 0.01 8.21
N MET A 81 -11.61 -0.04 6.91
CA MET A 81 -11.41 1.07 6.00
C MET A 81 -12.68 1.38 5.20
N ARG A 82 -12.93 2.68 4.94
CA ARG A 82 -14.05 3.15 4.12
C ARG A 82 -13.60 4.22 3.14
N PRO A 83 -14.01 4.15 1.88
CA PRO A 83 -13.89 5.29 0.97
C PRO A 83 -14.67 6.47 1.50
N VAL A 84 -14.02 7.65 1.56
CA VAL A 84 -14.65 8.93 1.96
C VAL A 84 -14.59 9.96 0.85
N GLY A 85 -14.01 9.61 -0.28
CA GLY A 85 -13.92 10.41 -1.49
C GLY A 85 -13.32 9.59 -2.63
N PRO A 86 -13.21 10.16 -3.85
CA PRO A 86 -12.74 9.43 -5.05
C PRO A 86 -11.35 8.81 -4.90
N ASN A 87 -10.48 9.46 -4.14
CA ASN A 87 -9.08 9.07 -3.93
C ASN A 87 -8.71 9.06 -2.45
N HIS A 88 -9.69 9.01 -1.57
CA HIS A 88 -9.49 9.12 -0.13
C HIS A 88 -10.22 8.00 0.60
N ILE A 89 -9.49 7.25 1.40
CA ILE A 89 -10.00 6.19 2.25
C ILE A 89 -9.63 6.52 3.69
N ARG A 90 -10.53 6.30 4.61
CA ARG A 90 -10.33 6.56 6.03
C ARG A 90 -10.74 5.36 6.85
N GLY A 91 -10.08 5.15 7.99
CA GLY A 91 -10.45 4.03 8.85
C GLY A 91 -9.66 3.93 10.13
N THR A 92 -9.58 2.71 10.63
CA THR A 92 -8.92 2.37 11.89
C THR A 92 -7.92 1.24 11.69
N LEU A 93 -6.91 1.19 12.54
CA LEU A 93 -5.95 0.11 12.67
C LEU A 93 -5.78 -0.21 14.15
N THR A 94 -5.71 -1.49 14.50
CA THR A 94 -5.61 -1.97 15.89
C THR A 94 -4.52 -1.25 16.69
N ASP A 95 -3.34 -1.04 16.10
CA ASP A 95 -2.18 -0.44 16.77
C ASP A 95 -2.14 1.10 16.68
N ALA A 96 -3.08 1.72 15.97
CA ALA A 96 -3.13 3.16 15.80
C ALA A 96 -3.97 3.84 16.88
N THR A 97 -3.51 5.02 17.32
CA THR A 97 -4.22 5.91 18.26
C THR A 97 -4.92 7.06 17.55
N SER A 98 -4.68 7.23 16.24
CA SER A 98 -5.37 8.17 15.36
C SER A 98 -6.16 7.41 14.29
N PRO A 99 -7.11 8.07 13.60
CA PRO A 99 -7.61 7.56 12.33
C PRO A 99 -6.47 7.27 11.35
N VAL A 100 -6.69 6.30 10.47
CA VAL A 100 -5.83 6.03 9.32
C VAL A 100 -6.37 6.80 8.12
N ASP A 101 -5.52 7.57 7.48
CA ASP A 101 -5.84 8.26 6.23
C ASP A 101 -5.04 7.66 5.08
N VAL A 102 -5.72 7.36 3.96
CA VAL A 102 -5.12 6.88 2.72
C VAL A 102 -5.50 7.82 1.58
N VAL A 103 -4.51 8.39 0.94
CA VAL A 103 -4.68 9.21 -0.26
C VAL A 103 -4.05 8.48 -1.44
N VAL A 104 -4.86 8.23 -2.49
CA VAL A 104 -4.42 7.58 -3.73
C VAL A 104 -4.15 8.64 -4.79
N SER A 105 -3.03 8.51 -5.49
CA SER A 105 -2.65 9.39 -6.60
C SER A 105 -2.06 8.54 -7.74
N GLY A 106 -2.85 8.34 -8.80
CA GLY A 106 -2.45 7.51 -9.94
C GLY A 106 -2.14 6.07 -9.50
N ASP A 107 -0.91 5.65 -9.67
CA ASP A 107 -0.39 4.32 -9.34
C ASP A 107 0.19 4.23 -7.92
N SER A 108 0.04 5.27 -7.09
CA SER A 108 0.60 5.34 -5.75
C SER A 108 -0.43 5.64 -4.67
N ALA A 109 -0.11 5.32 -3.43
CA ALA A 109 -0.89 5.70 -2.26
C ALA A 109 0.02 6.11 -1.10
N THR A 110 -0.45 7.08 -0.32
CA THR A 110 0.17 7.48 0.94
C THR A 110 -0.79 7.16 2.08
N ILE A 111 -0.29 6.44 3.08
CA ILE A 111 -1.03 6.05 4.28
C ILE A 111 -0.39 6.75 5.47
N THR A 112 -1.18 7.46 6.28
CA THR A 112 -0.71 8.16 7.45
C THR A 112 -1.54 7.82 8.68
N TYR A 113 -0.87 7.62 9.81
CA TYR A 113 -1.49 7.40 11.12
C TYR A 113 -0.49 7.61 12.25
N VAL A 114 -0.98 7.62 13.48
CA VAL A 114 -0.17 7.65 14.70
C VAL A 114 -0.32 6.33 15.42
N MET A 115 0.79 5.67 15.72
CA MET A 115 0.82 4.46 16.54
C MET A 115 0.89 4.80 18.03
N GLN A 116 0.60 3.80 18.85
CA GLN A 116 0.85 3.88 20.30
C GLN A 116 2.26 4.37 20.58
N GLY A 117 2.41 5.18 21.63
CA GLY A 117 3.68 5.83 21.96
C GLY A 117 4.00 7.07 21.12
N GLY A 118 3.05 7.59 20.32
CA GLY A 118 3.19 8.84 19.57
C GLY A 118 4.06 8.74 18.32
N LEU A 119 4.26 7.53 17.77
CA LEU A 119 4.97 7.33 16.52
C LEU A 119 4.09 7.76 15.34
N LYS A 120 4.49 8.81 14.64
CA LYS A 120 3.87 9.25 13.39
C LYS A 120 4.38 8.40 12.24
N VAL A 121 3.49 7.66 11.61
CA VAL A 121 3.78 6.74 10.50
C VAL A 121 3.32 7.34 9.19
N GLU A 122 4.20 7.31 8.20
CA GLU A 122 3.90 7.60 6.80
C GLU A 122 4.39 6.43 5.96
N GLN A 123 3.47 5.83 5.19
CA GLN A 123 3.73 4.70 4.31
C GLN A 123 3.42 5.09 2.88
N HIS A 124 4.36 4.84 1.99
CA HIS A 124 4.22 5.03 0.55
C HIS A 124 4.16 3.69 -0.16
N LEU A 125 3.13 3.51 -0.96
CA LEU A 125 2.93 2.37 -1.82
C LEU A 125 2.98 2.82 -3.27
N GLN A 126 3.68 2.06 -4.13
CA GLN A 126 3.78 2.31 -5.56
C GLN A 126 3.51 1.04 -6.35
N LEU A 127 2.46 1.05 -7.19
CA LEU A 127 2.13 -0.08 -8.04
C LEU A 127 3.22 -0.30 -9.10
N GLN A 128 3.69 -1.53 -9.19
CA GLN A 128 4.67 -1.92 -10.17
C GLN A 128 3.99 -2.26 -11.52
N PRO A 129 4.74 -2.28 -12.63
CA PRO A 129 4.18 -2.56 -13.97
C PRO A 129 3.46 -3.91 -14.10
N ASP A 130 3.75 -4.89 -13.24
CA ASP A 130 3.09 -6.19 -13.22
C ASP A 130 1.64 -6.14 -12.71
N GLY A 131 1.22 -5.00 -12.13
CA GLY A 131 -0.12 -4.82 -11.55
C GLY A 131 -0.40 -5.68 -10.31
N ARG A 132 0.58 -6.43 -9.81
CA ARG A 132 0.45 -7.40 -8.71
C ARG A 132 1.41 -7.16 -7.56
N THR A 133 2.33 -6.22 -7.72
CA THR A 133 3.35 -5.88 -6.73
C THR A 133 3.29 -4.39 -6.42
N LEU A 134 3.36 -4.04 -5.13
CA LEU A 134 3.60 -2.68 -4.66
C LEU A 134 5.01 -2.60 -4.07
N SER A 135 5.78 -1.57 -4.40
CA SER A 135 6.87 -1.18 -3.51
C SER A 135 6.29 -0.57 -2.24
N ASN A 136 6.90 -0.84 -1.11
CA ASN A 136 6.45 -0.41 0.20
C ASN A 136 7.59 0.27 0.95
N HIS A 137 7.39 1.55 1.26
CA HIS A 137 8.33 2.35 2.03
C HIS A 137 7.59 3.00 3.19
N VAL A 138 8.04 2.72 4.42
CA VAL A 138 7.43 3.25 5.64
C VAL A 138 8.48 4.01 6.45
N VAL A 139 8.11 5.18 6.94
CA VAL A 139 8.90 5.95 7.90
C VAL A 139 8.06 6.20 9.14
N ALA A 140 8.60 5.87 10.29
CA ALA A 140 8.03 6.23 11.59
C ALA A 140 8.91 7.29 12.26
N LYS A 141 8.29 8.40 12.69
CA LYS A 141 8.95 9.52 13.36
C LYS A 141 8.45 9.65 14.78
N LYS A 142 9.36 9.97 15.69
CA LYS A 142 9.05 10.35 17.07
C LYS A 142 9.75 11.67 17.38
N PHE A 143 9.01 12.64 17.93
CA PHE A 143 9.51 14.00 18.15
C PHE A 143 10.15 14.64 16.89
N GLY A 144 9.59 14.37 15.71
CA GLY A 144 10.10 14.86 14.42
C GLY A 144 11.34 14.13 13.88
N LEU A 145 11.94 13.21 14.63
CA LEU A 145 13.11 12.43 14.21
C LEU A 145 12.71 11.07 13.67
N LYS A 146 13.42 10.59 12.65
CA LYS A 146 13.23 9.23 12.12
C LYS A 146 13.61 8.22 13.20
N PHE A 147 12.62 7.43 13.63
CA PHE A 147 12.80 6.38 14.63
C PHE A 147 12.93 5.00 13.98
N ALA A 148 12.13 4.74 12.96
CA ALA A 148 12.17 3.47 12.23
C ALA A 148 11.82 3.67 10.76
N ARG A 149 12.23 2.72 9.93
CA ARG A 149 11.80 2.61 8.54
C ARG A 149 11.60 1.15 8.16
N VAL A 150 10.72 0.93 7.19
CA VAL A 150 10.47 -0.38 6.57
C VAL A 150 10.60 -0.21 5.07
N ASP A 151 11.36 -1.07 4.44
CA ASP A 151 11.54 -1.11 2.99
C ASP A 151 11.28 -2.53 2.49
N GLY A 152 10.47 -2.66 1.47
CA GLY A 152 10.15 -3.95 0.86
C GLY A 152 9.06 -3.89 -0.19
N THR A 153 8.37 -5.00 -0.36
CA THR A 153 7.32 -5.17 -1.37
C THR A 153 6.09 -5.83 -0.78
N VAL A 154 4.93 -5.51 -1.34
CA VAL A 154 3.66 -6.22 -1.11
C VAL A 154 3.30 -6.91 -2.41
N ARG A 155 3.01 -8.19 -2.35
CA ARG A 155 2.60 -9.00 -3.51
C ARG A 155 1.20 -9.55 -3.32
N LYS A 156 0.37 -9.42 -4.36
CA LYS A 156 -0.93 -10.09 -4.44
C LYS A 156 -0.71 -11.57 -4.79
N LEU A 157 -1.33 -12.48 -4.02
CA LEU A 157 -1.11 -13.94 -4.16
C LEU A 157 -2.20 -14.63 -4.97
N ASP A 158 -3.41 -14.07 -5.04
CA ASP A 158 -4.57 -14.58 -5.76
C ASP A 158 -5.12 -13.63 -6.82
#